data_74bba4e9cae93602b1ccb79763124cc4
#
_entry.id   74bba4e9cae93602b1ccb79763124cc4
#
_cell.length_a   1.000
_cell.length_b   1.000
_cell.length_c   1.000
_cell.angle_alpha   90.00
_cell.angle_beta   90.00
_cell.angle_gamma   90.00
#
_symmetry.space_group_name_H-M   'P 1'
#
loop_
_entity.id
_entity.type
_entity.pdbx_description
1 polymer ?
#
loop_
_entity_poly.entity_id
_entity_poly.type
_entity_poly.pdbx_seq_one_letter_code
_entity_poly.pdbx_strand_id
1 'polypeptide(L)'
;MAKIAFEEKQNIEYKESWRDEYLKWICGFANAQGGRIYIGVDDDHEVVGVSDSKRLMEDIPNKIVTTLGIVAEVNLHEADGLEYIEIVVSPSNVPIAFKGQYHYRSGSTKQELKGVALQQFLLKKMGLSWDDMPVPYATIDDIDRSAIDYFLRRSIASERMDEEEQNASTEDVLRNLDLLTPEGELKSAAILLFGKRVHKFFPAAEFKIGRFHNDESDLIIQDVVDCNLIQMAGKVMDLLRSRYLVSPIRYEGMQRIEELEIPQKALRELIYNSIVHKLYSGPAILMRVFDKSVELWNYGLLPEELTPADLMKKHASYPRNRNIASLFYKAGFIESWGRGYKKIREEFEKAGHPVPTVEESGGGVLVTIQRRTVEDIIAGREESGTVNNESGVVNGAVNGGLNGGLNGGKNVGIKNDLNNCKSDGTNNCSNTDVGVNVGKNVGVNDESGAVNGAVNNESGVVNSDVTILMELTNRQKRIKELIRLKPTITILQMTAILAIPKRTLQRDLSVLQKAKVIRHEGSDKSGIWVVLEPYNSKE
;
A
#
# COMPACT_ATOMS: atom_id res chain seq x y z
N MET A 1 15.98 30.93 48.01
CA MET A 1 15.49 29.55 47.98
C MET A 1 16.31 28.82 46.94
N ALA A 2 16.78 27.59 47.27
CA ALA A 2 17.53 26.80 46.32
C ALA A 2 16.63 26.39 45.16
N LYS A 3 17.11 26.60 43.94
CA LYS A 3 16.43 26.11 42.73
C LYS A 3 17.06 24.79 42.28
N ILE A 4 16.22 23.81 41.98
CA ILE A 4 16.67 22.60 41.34
C ILE A 4 16.92 22.92 39.85
N ALA A 5 18.13 22.63 39.36
CA ALA A 5 18.62 23.05 38.05
C ALA A 5 18.04 22.25 36.86
N PHE A 6 16.98 21.45 37.04
CA PHE A 6 16.40 20.66 35.97
C PHE A 6 15.11 21.29 35.47
N GLU A 7 15.08 21.75 34.21
CA GLU A 7 13.85 22.18 33.54
C GLU A 7 12.85 21.00 33.51
N GLU A 8 11.55 21.30 33.64
CA GLU A 8 10.48 20.33 33.47
C GLU A 8 10.57 19.71 32.09
N LYS A 9 11.05 18.46 32.03
CA LYS A 9 11.18 17.67 30.81
C LYS A 9 10.15 16.54 30.87
N GLN A 10 9.95 15.88 29.75
CA GLN A 10 9.04 14.74 29.62
C GLN A 10 9.12 13.72 30.78
N ASN A 11 10.27 13.61 31.44
CA ASN A 11 10.56 12.60 32.47
C ASN A 11 10.67 13.17 33.89
N ILE A 12 10.25 14.40 34.15
CA ILE A 12 10.34 15.06 35.44
C ILE A 12 8.99 15.67 35.82
N GLU A 13 8.62 15.54 37.10
CA GLU A 13 7.41 16.12 37.67
C GLU A 13 7.70 16.71 39.03
N TYR A 14 7.16 17.89 39.36
CA TYR A 14 7.35 18.63 40.62
C TYR A 14 6.04 18.68 41.41
N LYS A 15 6.10 18.50 42.72
CA LYS A 15 4.95 18.58 43.62
C LYS A 15 5.36 19.14 44.99
N GLU A 16 4.66 20.13 45.47
CA GLU A 16 4.91 20.74 46.77
C GLU A 16 4.73 19.79 47.94
N SER A 17 3.82 18.82 47.83
CA SER A 17 3.51 17.89 48.91
C SER A 17 3.12 16.51 48.36
N TRP A 18 3.25 15.45 49.17
CA TRP A 18 2.83 14.11 48.77
C TRP A 18 1.31 13.94 48.83
N ARG A 19 0.74 13.32 47.77
CA ARG A 19 -0.62 12.82 47.72
C ARG A 19 -0.64 11.43 47.07
N ASP A 20 -1.47 10.51 47.60
CA ASP A 20 -1.55 9.15 47.08
C ASP A 20 -2.00 9.07 45.62
N GLU A 21 -2.68 10.10 45.13
CA GLU A 21 -3.06 10.19 43.72
C GLU A 21 -1.84 10.32 42.76
N TYR A 22 -0.67 10.69 43.29
CA TYR A 22 0.57 10.78 42.49
C TYR A 22 1.12 9.42 42.10
N LEU A 23 0.62 8.33 42.69
CA LEU A 23 0.87 6.97 42.19
C LEU A 23 0.44 6.78 40.73
N LYS A 24 -0.48 7.63 40.22
CA LYS A 24 -0.83 7.67 38.78
C LYS A 24 0.34 8.13 37.90
N TRP A 25 1.14 9.12 38.37
CA TRP A 25 2.34 9.57 37.67
C TRP A 25 3.42 8.48 37.68
N ILE A 26 3.62 7.85 38.82
CA ILE A 26 4.56 6.72 38.96
C ILE A 26 4.16 5.60 38.00
N CYS A 27 2.88 5.23 37.97
CA CYS A 27 2.32 4.28 36.99
C CYS A 27 2.60 4.75 35.54
N GLY A 28 2.38 6.02 35.23
CA GLY A 28 2.63 6.59 33.91
C GLY A 28 4.10 6.53 33.50
N PHE A 29 5.03 6.86 34.41
CA PHE A 29 6.47 6.74 34.20
C PHE A 29 6.91 5.29 34.00
N ALA A 30 6.45 4.36 34.87
CA ALA A 30 6.78 2.96 34.76
C ALA A 30 6.30 2.35 33.43
N ASN A 31 5.15 2.79 32.93
CA ASN A 31 4.61 2.33 31.65
C ASN A 31 5.30 2.95 30.43
N ALA A 32 5.92 4.13 30.61
CA ALA A 32 6.65 4.86 29.57
C ALA A 32 8.17 4.61 29.66
N GLN A 33 8.97 5.65 29.61
CA GLN A 33 10.44 5.60 29.60
C GLN A 33 11.08 5.76 31.00
N GLY A 34 10.28 5.66 32.04
CA GLY A 34 10.71 6.01 33.38
C GLY A 34 10.67 7.51 33.63
N GLY A 35 11.09 7.95 34.81
CA GLY A 35 11.13 9.36 35.16
C GLY A 35 11.39 9.63 36.63
N ARG A 36 11.26 10.88 37.03
CA ARG A 36 11.51 11.34 38.41
C ARG A 36 10.36 12.22 38.88
N ILE A 37 10.01 12.09 40.15
CA ILE A 37 9.06 12.95 40.83
C ILE A 37 9.77 13.57 42.03
N TYR A 38 9.73 14.87 42.14
CA TYR A 38 10.25 15.62 43.26
C TYR A 38 9.10 16.09 44.14
N ILE A 39 9.14 15.75 45.44
CA ILE A 39 8.14 16.12 46.44
C ILE A 39 8.78 17.13 47.40
N GLY A 40 8.12 18.25 47.63
CA GLY A 40 8.66 19.42 48.38
C GLY A 40 9.30 20.43 47.43
N VAL A 41 8.91 20.44 46.16
CA VAL A 41 9.37 21.37 45.13
C VAL A 41 8.15 21.92 44.40
N ASP A 42 8.08 23.21 44.19
CA ASP A 42 7.00 23.90 43.47
C ASP A 42 7.20 23.86 41.93
N ASP A 43 6.23 24.41 41.19
CA ASP A 43 6.25 24.46 39.73
C ASP A 43 7.30 25.49 39.19
N ASP A 44 7.81 26.40 40.04
CA ASP A 44 8.92 27.32 39.73
C ASP A 44 10.30 26.69 40.02
N HIS A 45 10.31 25.41 40.37
CA HIS A 45 11.47 24.59 40.73
C HIS A 45 12.17 25.05 42.04
N GLU A 46 11.48 25.81 42.90
CA GLU A 46 11.98 26.19 44.21
C GLU A 46 11.66 25.13 45.25
N VAL A 47 12.64 24.85 46.11
CA VAL A 47 12.46 23.88 47.19
C VAL A 47 11.65 24.54 48.31
N VAL A 48 10.42 24.04 48.50
CA VAL A 48 9.50 24.47 49.56
C VAL A 48 9.56 23.58 50.79
N GLY A 49 10.18 22.37 50.64
CA GLY A 49 10.37 21.41 51.67
C GLY A 49 9.14 20.52 51.93
N VAL A 50 9.37 19.40 52.64
CA VAL A 50 8.32 18.48 53.09
C VAL A 50 8.19 18.47 54.60
N SER A 51 6.98 18.43 55.11
CA SER A 51 6.72 18.16 56.51
C SER A 51 6.76 16.64 56.76
N ASP A 52 7.49 16.16 57.77
CA ASP A 52 7.58 14.77 58.18
C ASP A 52 8.23 13.84 57.11
N SER A 53 9.42 14.23 56.65
CA SER A 53 10.24 13.51 55.66
C SER A 53 10.49 12.06 56.06
N LYS A 54 10.74 11.76 57.38
CA LYS A 54 10.98 10.39 57.86
C LYS A 54 9.79 9.49 57.61
N ARG A 55 8.58 9.95 57.88
CA ARG A 55 7.38 9.18 57.65
C ARG A 55 7.14 8.95 56.16
N LEU A 56 7.34 10.01 55.34
CA LEU A 56 7.18 9.88 53.90
C LEU A 56 8.18 8.91 53.25
N MET A 57 9.42 8.85 53.76
CA MET A 57 10.44 7.88 53.33
C MET A 57 10.08 6.44 53.62
N GLU A 58 9.19 6.17 54.59
CA GLU A 58 8.63 4.83 54.85
C GLU A 58 7.31 4.59 54.09
N ASP A 59 6.41 5.59 54.06
CA ASP A 59 5.06 5.47 53.49
C ASP A 59 5.10 5.36 51.98
N ILE A 60 5.92 6.17 51.30
CA ILE A 60 5.95 6.26 49.84
C ILE A 60 6.38 4.93 49.19
N PRO A 61 7.53 4.32 49.55
CA PRO A 61 7.93 3.04 48.98
C PRO A 61 6.90 1.93 49.24
N ASN A 62 6.35 1.85 50.48
CA ASN A 62 5.34 0.87 50.83
C ASN A 62 4.07 1.02 49.97
N LYS A 63 3.60 2.25 49.71
CA LYS A 63 2.44 2.52 48.87
C LYS A 63 2.70 2.19 47.43
N ILE A 64 3.90 2.48 46.91
CA ILE A 64 4.30 2.12 45.54
C ILE A 64 4.22 0.59 45.38
N VAL A 65 4.87 -0.15 46.27
CA VAL A 65 4.89 -1.61 46.17
C VAL A 65 3.47 -2.20 46.33
N THR A 66 2.72 -1.74 47.35
CA THR A 66 1.41 -2.30 47.64
C THR A 66 0.38 -2.01 46.55
N THR A 67 0.46 -0.82 45.92
CA THR A 67 -0.55 -0.37 44.96
C THR A 67 -0.18 -0.68 43.52
N LEU A 68 1.11 -0.58 43.16
CA LEU A 68 1.57 -0.71 41.78
C LEU A 68 2.36 -1.99 41.53
N GLY A 69 2.80 -2.70 42.59
CA GLY A 69 3.59 -3.93 42.47
C GLY A 69 5.01 -3.72 41.94
N ILE A 70 5.53 -2.49 41.98
CA ILE A 70 6.87 -2.15 41.51
C ILE A 70 7.71 -1.56 42.65
N VAL A 71 9.03 -1.59 42.51
CA VAL A 71 9.97 -0.93 43.39
C VAL A 71 10.49 0.33 42.69
N ALA A 72 10.46 1.47 43.39
CA ALA A 72 11.07 2.72 42.94
C ALA A 72 12.14 3.13 43.97
N GLU A 73 13.16 3.83 43.49
CA GLU A 73 14.15 4.43 44.39
C GLU A 73 13.56 5.70 44.99
N VAL A 74 13.62 5.83 46.33
CA VAL A 74 13.14 7.02 47.02
C VAL A 74 14.30 7.59 47.81
N ASN A 75 14.71 8.80 47.49
CA ASN A 75 15.89 9.46 48.02
C ASN A 75 15.50 10.74 48.79
N LEU A 76 16.06 10.95 49.96
CA LEU A 76 15.92 12.19 50.72
C LEU A 76 17.08 13.12 50.35
N HIS A 77 16.78 14.36 50.04
CA HIS A 77 17.72 15.43 49.72
C HIS A 77 17.47 16.63 50.62
N GLU A 78 18.50 17.47 50.81
CA GLU A 78 18.42 18.71 51.55
C GLU A 78 19.00 19.86 50.73
N ALA A 79 18.31 20.99 50.71
CA ALA A 79 18.78 22.23 50.09
C ALA A 79 18.30 23.43 50.92
N ASP A 80 19.18 24.37 51.21
CA ASP A 80 18.92 25.57 52.07
C ASP A 80 18.26 25.22 53.43
N GLY A 81 18.54 24.04 54.00
CA GLY A 81 17.93 23.61 55.26
C GLY A 81 16.50 23.04 55.12
N LEU A 82 16.01 22.88 53.89
CA LEU A 82 14.72 22.27 53.58
C LEU A 82 14.92 20.86 52.97
N GLU A 83 14.18 19.90 53.49
CA GLU A 83 14.22 18.52 52.99
C GLU A 83 13.20 18.33 51.89
N TYR A 84 13.60 17.62 50.81
CA TYR A 84 12.72 17.21 49.71
C TYR A 84 13.01 15.78 49.28
N ILE A 85 12.04 15.10 48.63
CA ILE A 85 12.14 13.71 48.28
C ILE A 85 12.17 13.57 46.76
N GLU A 86 13.12 12.79 46.25
CA GLU A 86 13.20 12.36 44.87
C GLU A 86 12.71 10.90 44.77
N ILE A 87 11.78 10.63 43.85
CA ILE A 87 11.30 9.29 43.51
C ILE A 87 11.77 8.99 42.08
N VAL A 88 12.67 8.02 41.92
CA VAL A 88 13.19 7.58 40.62
C VAL A 88 12.43 6.33 40.17
N VAL A 89 11.75 6.43 39.06
CA VAL A 89 10.91 5.36 38.48
C VAL A 89 11.58 4.80 37.24
N SER A 90 11.97 3.54 37.28
CA SER A 90 12.48 2.82 36.10
C SER A 90 11.34 2.37 35.19
N PRO A 91 11.56 2.29 33.87
CA PRO A 91 10.57 1.72 32.95
C PRO A 91 10.32 0.24 33.27
N SER A 92 9.07 -0.16 33.30
CA SER A 92 8.65 -1.55 33.50
C SER A 92 8.50 -2.30 32.18
N ASN A 93 8.93 -3.55 32.14
CA ASN A 93 8.73 -4.43 31.00
C ASN A 93 7.31 -5.04 30.95
N VAL A 94 6.56 -4.96 32.06
CA VAL A 94 5.17 -5.43 32.14
C VAL A 94 4.21 -4.26 32.30
N PRO A 95 2.94 -4.39 31.88
CA PRO A 95 1.95 -3.33 32.07
C PRO A 95 1.65 -3.10 33.55
N ILE A 96 1.76 -1.87 34.02
CA ILE A 96 1.45 -1.46 35.39
C ILE A 96 0.10 -0.77 35.41
N ALA A 97 -0.79 -1.20 36.33
CA ALA A 97 -2.10 -0.59 36.52
C ALA A 97 -2.19 0.10 37.89
N PHE A 98 -2.79 1.29 37.94
CA PHE A 98 -3.21 1.94 39.16
C PHE A 98 -4.73 1.82 39.30
N LYS A 99 -5.19 1.07 40.29
CA LYS A 99 -6.63 0.81 40.54
C LYS A 99 -7.40 0.34 39.29
N GLY A 100 -6.79 -0.56 38.51
CA GLY A 100 -7.36 -1.08 37.27
C GLY A 100 -7.28 -0.15 36.04
N GLN A 101 -6.66 1.01 36.18
CA GLN A 101 -6.44 1.96 35.08
C GLN A 101 -4.96 1.95 34.65
N TYR A 102 -4.73 1.96 33.35
CA TYR A 102 -3.38 2.07 32.79
C TYR A 102 -3.10 3.51 32.41
N HIS A 103 -2.07 4.09 33.04
CA HIS A 103 -1.61 5.44 32.74
C HIS A 103 -0.30 5.38 31.97
N TYR A 104 -0.13 6.31 31.03
CA TYR A 104 1.08 6.47 30.21
C TYR A 104 1.52 7.93 30.22
N ARG A 105 2.81 8.18 30.32
CA ARG A 105 3.38 9.54 30.26
C ARG A 105 3.75 9.84 28.82
N SER A 106 3.12 10.89 28.24
CA SER A 106 3.45 11.40 26.92
C SER A 106 3.63 12.92 27.01
N GLY A 107 4.80 13.40 26.65
CA GLY A 107 5.18 14.80 26.90
C GLY A 107 5.11 15.15 28.39
N SER A 108 4.63 16.33 28.74
CA SER A 108 4.43 16.78 30.11
C SER A 108 3.12 16.28 30.75
N THR A 109 2.31 15.47 30.03
CA THR A 109 1.00 15.05 30.49
C THR A 109 0.93 13.56 30.79
N LYS A 110 0.14 13.21 31.79
CA LYS A 110 -0.25 11.84 32.10
C LYS A 110 -1.60 11.52 31.43
N GLN A 111 -1.65 10.50 30.60
CA GLN A 111 -2.85 10.06 29.90
C GLN A 111 -3.33 8.71 30.44
N GLU A 112 -4.63 8.51 30.54
CA GLU A 112 -5.22 7.20 30.79
C GLU A 112 -5.41 6.49 29.45
N LEU A 113 -4.83 5.31 29.30
CA LEU A 113 -4.98 4.50 28.09
C LEU A 113 -6.35 3.82 28.05
N LYS A 114 -7.09 3.97 26.95
CA LYS A 114 -8.42 3.37 26.72
C LYS A 114 -8.53 2.83 25.29
N GLY A 115 -9.50 1.92 25.09
CA GLY A 115 -9.82 1.40 23.75
C GLY A 115 -8.60 0.84 23.01
N VAL A 116 -8.42 1.27 21.75
CA VAL A 116 -7.35 0.77 20.88
C VAL A 116 -5.95 1.07 21.42
N ALA A 117 -5.74 2.26 22.02
CA ALA A 117 -4.44 2.63 22.60
C ALA A 117 -4.05 1.70 23.75
N LEU A 118 -5.00 1.33 24.61
CA LEU A 118 -4.78 0.36 25.68
C LEU A 118 -4.44 -1.02 25.11
N GLN A 119 -5.19 -1.48 24.13
CA GLN A 119 -4.94 -2.78 23.50
C GLN A 119 -3.53 -2.85 22.89
N GLN A 120 -3.13 -1.84 22.13
CA GLN A 120 -1.79 -1.78 21.52
C GLN A 120 -0.69 -1.74 22.57
N PHE A 121 -0.88 -0.96 23.64
CA PHE A 121 0.05 -0.90 24.76
C PHE A 121 0.24 -2.25 25.43
N LEU A 122 -0.86 -2.96 25.74
CA LEU A 122 -0.81 -4.27 26.37
C LEU A 122 -0.08 -5.28 25.48
N LEU A 123 -0.41 -5.36 24.20
CA LEU A 123 0.28 -6.22 23.23
C LEU A 123 1.78 -5.90 23.15
N LYS A 124 2.14 -4.61 23.03
CA LYS A 124 3.55 -4.17 23.00
C LYS A 124 4.33 -4.64 24.25
N LYS A 125 3.73 -4.49 25.45
CA LYS A 125 4.34 -4.91 26.71
C LYS A 125 4.45 -6.43 26.84
N MET A 126 3.52 -7.19 26.26
CA MET A 126 3.56 -8.66 26.20
C MET A 126 4.50 -9.19 25.11
N GLY A 127 5.09 -8.32 24.31
CA GLY A 127 5.93 -8.71 23.17
C GLY A 127 5.15 -9.27 21.99
N LEU A 128 3.81 -9.14 21.99
CA LEU A 128 2.93 -9.62 20.94
C LEU A 128 2.61 -8.48 19.94
N SER A 129 2.28 -8.87 18.73
CA SER A 129 1.70 -7.99 17.72
C SER A 129 0.22 -8.32 17.53
N TRP A 130 -0.52 -7.44 16.88
CA TRP A 130 -1.96 -7.65 16.68
C TRP A 130 -2.25 -8.92 15.85
N ASP A 131 -1.38 -9.25 14.94
CA ASP A 131 -1.50 -10.43 14.07
C ASP A 131 -1.14 -11.75 14.77
N ASP A 132 -0.68 -11.72 16.04
CA ASP A 132 -0.57 -12.89 16.92
C ASP A 132 -1.89 -13.32 17.57
N MET A 133 -2.91 -12.45 17.56
CA MET A 133 -4.19 -12.73 18.22
C MET A 133 -4.92 -13.88 17.55
N PRO A 134 -5.49 -14.84 18.33
CA PRO A 134 -6.30 -15.91 17.77
C PRO A 134 -7.58 -15.38 17.14
N VAL A 135 -8.04 -16.06 16.09
CA VAL A 135 -9.30 -15.75 15.40
C VAL A 135 -10.39 -16.69 15.88
N PRO A 136 -11.37 -16.21 16.63
CA PRO A 136 -12.45 -17.07 17.12
C PRO A 136 -13.20 -17.75 15.98
N TYR A 137 -13.52 -19.03 16.14
CA TYR A 137 -14.29 -19.85 15.20
C TYR A 137 -13.61 -20.11 13.84
N ALA A 138 -12.37 -19.70 13.65
CA ALA A 138 -11.60 -20.06 12.47
C ALA A 138 -11.06 -21.49 12.59
N THR A 139 -11.07 -22.22 11.49
CA THR A 139 -10.61 -23.60 11.42
C THR A 139 -9.64 -23.80 10.25
N ILE A 140 -8.93 -24.92 10.23
CA ILE A 140 -8.04 -25.29 9.10
C ILE A 140 -8.79 -25.27 7.76
N ASP A 141 -10.09 -25.54 7.75
CA ASP A 141 -10.91 -25.51 6.53
C ASP A 141 -11.05 -24.09 5.95
N ASP A 142 -10.85 -23.04 6.75
CA ASP A 142 -10.84 -21.66 6.27
C ASP A 142 -9.52 -21.29 5.55
N ILE A 143 -8.49 -22.16 5.60
CA ILE A 143 -7.17 -21.93 5.00
C ILE A 143 -7.14 -22.43 3.54
N ASP A 144 -6.61 -21.61 2.64
CA ASP A 144 -6.37 -21.92 1.24
C ASP A 144 -4.99 -22.57 1.05
N ARG A 145 -4.98 -23.89 0.84
CA ARG A 145 -3.75 -24.63 0.58
C ARG A 145 -3.00 -24.10 -0.65
N SER A 146 -3.69 -23.64 -1.67
CA SER A 146 -3.03 -23.11 -2.88
C SER A 146 -2.22 -21.83 -2.59
N ALA A 147 -2.68 -21.01 -1.64
CA ALA A 147 -1.94 -19.83 -1.17
C ALA A 147 -0.68 -20.23 -0.38
N ILE A 148 -0.76 -21.27 0.45
CA ILE A 148 0.40 -21.86 1.12
C ILE A 148 1.39 -22.40 0.09
N ASP A 149 0.95 -23.18 -0.89
CA ASP A 149 1.83 -23.75 -1.91
C ASP A 149 2.51 -22.64 -2.75
N TYR A 150 1.80 -21.56 -3.04
CA TYR A 150 2.39 -20.40 -3.70
C TYR A 150 3.46 -19.73 -2.82
N PHE A 151 3.18 -19.56 -1.53
CA PHE A 151 4.13 -19.01 -0.55
C PHE A 151 5.38 -19.89 -0.45
N LEU A 152 5.22 -21.21 -0.28
CA LEU A 152 6.34 -22.15 -0.17
C LEU A 152 7.25 -22.10 -1.40
N ARG A 153 6.67 -22.18 -2.62
CA ARG A 153 7.45 -22.04 -3.86
C ARG A 153 8.25 -20.74 -3.90
N ARG A 154 7.66 -19.62 -3.43
CA ARG A 154 8.35 -18.34 -3.40
C ARG A 154 9.48 -18.30 -2.36
N SER A 155 9.24 -18.88 -1.19
CA SER A 155 10.19 -18.92 -0.09
C SER A 155 11.39 -19.82 -0.39
N ILE A 156 11.16 -20.95 -1.04
CA ILE A 156 12.22 -21.86 -1.54
C ILE A 156 13.03 -21.16 -2.64
N ALA A 157 12.36 -20.55 -3.62
CA ALA A 157 13.03 -19.82 -4.70
C ALA A 157 13.84 -18.60 -4.20
N SER A 158 13.55 -18.08 -3.00
CA SER A 158 14.34 -17.04 -2.35
C SER A 158 15.40 -17.56 -1.39
N GLU A 159 15.61 -18.89 -1.34
CA GLU A 159 16.56 -19.59 -0.46
C GLU A 159 16.32 -19.30 1.04
N ARG A 160 15.07 -19.10 1.45
CA ARG A 160 14.69 -18.74 2.82
C ARG A 160 13.87 -19.82 3.52
N MET A 161 13.57 -20.91 2.83
CA MET A 161 12.95 -22.13 3.35
C MET A 161 13.47 -23.35 2.58
N ASP A 162 13.46 -24.49 3.24
CA ASP A 162 13.92 -25.75 2.67
C ASP A 162 12.86 -26.40 1.79
N GLU A 163 13.29 -27.18 0.78
CA GLU A 163 12.38 -27.86 -0.16
C GLU A 163 11.47 -28.89 0.52
N GLU A 164 11.92 -29.48 1.63
CA GLU A 164 11.19 -30.48 2.41
C GLU A 164 9.84 -29.97 2.93
N GLU A 165 9.74 -28.67 3.22
CA GLU A 165 8.52 -28.00 3.68
C GLU A 165 7.38 -28.07 2.66
N GLN A 166 7.66 -28.29 1.38
CA GLN A 166 6.66 -28.32 0.31
C GLN A 166 5.69 -29.49 0.46
N ASN A 167 6.13 -30.60 1.07
CA ASN A 167 5.34 -31.81 1.26
C ASN A 167 4.62 -31.88 2.61
N ALA A 168 4.82 -30.91 3.49
CA ALA A 168 4.21 -30.88 4.80
C ALA A 168 2.70 -30.64 4.74
N SER A 169 1.95 -31.14 5.71
CA SER A 169 0.52 -30.87 5.84
C SER A 169 0.26 -29.40 6.06
N THR A 170 -0.98 -28.94 5.80
CA THR A 170 -1.36 -27.53 6.07
C THR A 170 -1.12 -27.14 7.52
N GLU A 171 -1.47 -28.03 8.46
CA GLU A 171 -1.30 -27.80 9.88
C GLU A 171 0.18 -27.71 10.28
N ASP A 172 1.01 -28.63 9.76
CA ASP A 172 2.45 -28.62 10.06
C ASP A 172 3.11 -27.35 9.52
N VAL A 173 2.78 -26.92 8.29
CA VAL A 173 3.30 -25.67 7.74
C VAL A 173 2.89 -24.47 8.61
N LEU A 174 1.61 -24.38 9.04
CA LEU A 174 1.16 -23.29 9.89
C LEU A 174 1.85 -23.31 11.25
N ARG A 175 2.11 -24.50 11.81
CA ARG A 175 2.84 -24.68 13.06
C ARG A 175 4.31 -24.25 12.93
N ASN A 176 4.99 -24.70 11.89
CA ASN A 176 6.39 -24.36 11.59
C ASN A 176 6.57 -22.84 11.30
N LEU A 177 5.53 -22.19 10.78
CA LEU A 177 5.49 -20.75 10.54
C LEU A 177 5.04 -19.93 11.76
N ASP A 178 4.79 -20.58 12.90
CA ASP A 178 4.33 -19.94 14.13
C ASP A 178 2.98 -19.19 13.98
N LEU A 179 2.08 -19.77 13.16
CA LEU A 179 0.76 -19.22 12.86
C LEU A 179 -0.39 -19.85 13.63
N LEU A 180 -0.06 -20.78 14.55
CA LEU A 180 -0.98 -21.37 15.51
C LEU A 180 -0.61 -20.92 16.93
N THR A 181 -1.62 -20.79 17.80
CA THR A 181 -1.37 -20.65 19.24
C THR A 181 -0.91 -21.98 19.83
N PRO A 182 -0.39 -22.00 21.07
CA PRO A 182 -0.06 -23.26 21.76
C PRO A 182 -1.24 -24.23 21.85
N GLU A 183 -2.47 -23.70 21.92
CA GLU A 183 -3.72 -24.46 21.96
C GLU A 183 -4.17 -24.95 20.57
N GLY A 184 -3.48 -24.54 19.49
CA GLY A 184 -3.77 -24.94 18.11
C GLY A 184 -4.78 -24.02 17.40
N GLU A 185 -5.12 -22.87 17.96
CA GLU A 185 -6.00 -21.89 17.30
C GLU A 185 -5.25 -21.10 16.23
N LEU A 186 -5.96 -20.75 15.14
CA LEU A 186 -5.39 -19.94 14.06
C LEU A 186 -5.18 -18.49 14.51
N LYS A 187 -3.95 -18.00 14.37
CA LYS A 187 -3.63 -16.58 14.56
C LYS A 187 -4.22 -15.72 13.44
N SER A 188 -4.43 -14.42 13.70
CA SER A 188 -4.92 -13.46 12.70
C SER A 188 -4.04 -13.43 11.45
N ALA A 189 -2.72 -13.56 11.62
CA ALA A 189 -1.79 -13.66 10.50
C ALA A 189 -2.08 -14.85 9.58
N ALA A 190 -2.47 -16.02 10.13
CA ALA A 190 -2.78 -17.21 9.34
C ALA A 190 -3.95 -16.96 8.37
N ILE A 191 -5.04 -16.40 8.89
CA ILE A 191 -6.23 -16.08 8.09
C ILE A 191 -5.95 -14.96 7.09
N LEU A 192 -5.26 -13.89 7.50
CA LEU A 192 -4.91 -12.79 6.59
C LEU A 192 -4.03 -13.26 5.44
N LEU A 193 -3.02 -14.10 5.71
CA LEU A 193 -2.05 -14.56 4.71
C LEU A 193 -2.59 -15.66 3.81
N PHE A 194 -3.37 -16.59 4.36
CA PHE A 194 -3.74 -17.83 3.66
C PHE A 194 -5.24 -18.15 3.69
N GLY A 195 -6.09 -17.25 4.18
CA GLY A 195 -7.53 -17.51 4.26
C GLY A 195 -8.20 -17.59 2.88
N LYS A 196 -9.14 -18.51 2.72
CA LYS A 196 -10.02 -18.61 1.54
C LYS A 196 -10.95 -17.43 1.40
N ARG A 197 -11.50 -16.94 2.52
CA ARG A 197 -12.45 -15.83 2.62
C ARG A 197 -12.03 -14.90 3.75
N VAL A 198 -11.01 -14.08 3.50
CA VAL A 198 -10.43 -13.19 4.52
C VAL A 198 -11.46 -12.23 5.08
N HIS A 199 -12.32 -11.65 4.23
CA HIS A 199 -13.35 -10.68 4.64
C HIS A 199 -14.39 -11.24 5.62
N LYS A 200 -14.58 -12.58 5.70
CA LYS A 200 -15.44 -13.21 6.71
C LYS A 200 -15.00 -12.86 8.14
N PHE A 201 -13.69 -12.77 8.36
CA PHE A 201 -13.08 -12.51 9.65
C PHE A 201 -12.58 -11.06 9.78
N PHE A 202 -12.09 -10.52 8.68
CA PHE A 202 -11.49 -9.17 8.58
C PHE A 202 -12.11 -8.40 7.41
N PRO A 203 -13.31 -7.82 7.58
CA PRO A 203 -14.02 -7.14 6.49
C PRO A 203 -13.26 -5.99 5.84
N ALA A 204 -12.33 -5.38 6.59
CA ALA A 204 -11.51 -4.27 6.09
C ALA A 204 -10.14 -4.71 5.53
N ALA A 205 -9.88 -6.03 5.43
CA ALA A 205 -8.65 -6.57 4.84
C ALA A 205 -8.77 -6.63 3.31
N GLU A 206 -9.09 -5.49 2.70
CA GLU A 206 -9.24 -5.32 1.26
C GLU A 206 -8.40 -4.13 0.78
N PHE A 207 -8.10 -4.12 -0.53
CA PHE A 207 -7.39 -3.05 -1.21
C PHE A 207 -8.32 -2.43 -2.26
N LYS A 208 -8.66 -1.15 -2.11
CA LYS A 208 -9.53 -0.41 -3.03
C LYS A 208 -8.70 0.47 -3.95
N ILE A 209 -8.98 0.42 -5.24
CA ILE A 209 -8.34 1.25 -6.23
C ILE A 209 -9.43 2.05 -6.93
N GLY A 210 -9.30 3.39 -6.94
CA GLY A 210 -10.21 4.29 -7.64
C GLY A 210 -9.45 5.15 -8.65
N ARG A 211 -10.03 5.35 -9.83
CA ARG A 211 -9.56 6.33 -10.82
C ARG A 211 -10.46 7.55 -10.76
N PHE A 212 -9.85 8.70 -10.58
CA PHE A 212 -10.50 10.00 -10.47
C PHE A 212 -9.95 10.96 -11.53
N HIS A 213 -10.66 12.02 -11.85
CA HIS A 213 -10.11 13.12 -12.65
C HIS A 213 -9.29 14.07 -11.78
N ASN A 214 -9.91 15.14 -11.32
CA ASN A 214 -9.20 16.19 -10.60
C ASN A 214 -9.36 16.08 -9.07
N ASP A 215 -10.49 15.57 -8.62
CA ASP A 215 -10.80 15.45 -7.20
C ASP A 215 -11.58 14.16 -6.88
N GLU A 216 -11.82 13.91 -5.59
CA GLU A 216 -12.47 12.69 -5.09
C GLU A 216 -13.95 12.56 -5.48
N SER A 217 -14.59 13.61 -5.97
CA SER A 217 -16.01 13.58 -6.41
C SER A 217 -16.18 12.93 -7.77
N ASP A 218 -15.13 12.90 -8.60
CA ASP A 218 -15.15 12.43 -9.98
C ASP A 218 -14.63 10.99 -10.14
N LEU A 219 -15.24 10.05 -9.43
CA LEU A 219 -14.87 8.62 -9.54
C LEU A 219 -15.28 8.06 -10.91
N ILE A 220 -14.28 7.63 -11.71
CA ILE A 220 -14.45 7.09 -13.05
C ILE A 220 -14.66 5.58 -13.03
N ILE A 221 -13.75 4.87 -12.38
CA ILE A 221 -13.77 3.42 -12.18
C ILE A 221 -13.22 3.06 -10.80
N GLN A 222 -13.67 1.94 -10.27
CA GLN A 222 -13.10 1.37 -9.06
C GLN A 222 -13.00 -0.14 -9.14
N ASP A 223 -12.02 -0.68 -8.43
CA ASP A 223 -11.86 -2.11 -8.19
C ASP A 223 -11.59 -2.36 -6.70
N VAL A 224 -12.05 -3.50 -6.23
CA VAL A 224 -11.77 -3.99 -4.88
C VAL A 224 -11.04 -5.31 -5.00
N VAL A 225 -9.86 -5.41 -4.40
CA VAL A 225 -9.11 -6.65 -4.28
C VAL A 225 -9.36 -7.22 -2.90
N ASP A 226 -10.23 -8.22 -2.85
CA ASP A 226 -10.61 -8.99 -1.66
C ASP A 226 -10.06 -10.41 -1.79
N CYS A 227 -8.90 -10.64 -1.21
CA CYS A 227 -8.24 -11.95 -1.18
C CYS A 227 -7.19 -12.00 -0.07
N ASN A 228 -6.57 -13.17 0.13
CA ASN A 228 -5.46 -13.28 1.07
C ASN A 228 -4.26 -12.38 0.68
N LEU A 229 -3.50 -11.95 1.68
CA LEU A 229 -2.44 -10.97 1.50
C LEU A 229 -1.29 -11.44 0.62
N ILE A 230 -1.03 -12.75 0.58
CA ILE A 230 0.01 -13.34 -0.27
C ILE A 230 -0.26 -13.10 -1.76
N GLN A 231 -1.53 -13.12 -2.16
CA GLN A 231 -1.94 -12.88 -3.54
C GLN A 231 -2.27 -11.41 -3.82
N MET A 232 -2.61 -10.63 -2.78
CA MET A 232 -3.15 -9.28 -2.90
C MET A 232 -2.24 -8.35 -3.71
N ALA A 233 -0.96 -8.26 -3.36
CA ALA A 233 -0.04 -7.36 -4.03
C ALA A 233 0.13 -7.69 -5.53
N GLY A 234 0.15 -8.97 -5.90
CA GLY A 234 0.17 -9.40 -7.30
C GLY A 234 -1.05 -8.91 -8.06
N LYS A 235 -2.26 -9.18 -7.53
CA LYS A 235 -3.52 -8.76 -8.14
C LYS A 235 -3.64 -7.24 -8.26
N VAL A 236 -3.20 -6.49 -7.24
CA VAL A 236 -3.15 -5.02 -7.28
C VAL A 236 -2.24 -4.54 -8.41
N MET A 237 -1.03 -5.10 -8.53
CA MET A 237 -0.10 -4.74 -9.60
C MET A 237 -0.65 -5.05 -11.01
N ASP A 238 -1.36 -6.18 -11.17
CA ASP A 238 -1.97 -6.56 -12.45
C ASP A 238 -3.10 -5.59 -12.83
N LEU A 239 -3.94 -5.18 -11.87
CA LEU A 239 -4.97 -4.17 -12.08
C LEU A 239 -4.37 -2.80 -12.44
N LEU A 240 -3.34 -2.38 -11.71
CA LEU A 240 -2.65 -1.11 -11.99
C LEU A 240 -2.11 -1.06 -13.41
N ARG A 241 -1.45 -2.12 -13.87
CA ARG A 241 -0.91 -2.21 -15.23
C ARG A 241 -1.99 -2.25 -16.31
N SER A 242 -3.07 -2.96 -16.06
CA SER A 242 -4.09 -3.21 -17.09
C SER A 242 -5.14 -2.10 -17.20
N ARG A 243 -5.35 -1.29 -16.13
CA ARG A 243 -6.52 -0.41 -16.06
C ARG A 243 -6.25 1.01 -15.57
N TYR A 244 -5.22 1.23 -14.75
CA TYR A 244 -5.06 2.47 -14.00
C TYR A 244 -3.84 3.29 -14.41
N LEU A 245 -2.75 2.63 -14.76
CA LEU A 245 -1.49 3.28 -15.08
C LEU A 245 -1.15 3.11 -16.56
N VAL A 246 -0.40 4.05 -17.11
CA VAL A 246 0.04 4.04 -18.49
C VAL A 246 1.40 3.36 -18.60
N SER A 247 1.57 2.53 -19.62
CA SER A 247 2.85 1.91 -19.99
C SER A 247 3.23 2.37 -21.40
N PRO A 248 3.97 3.47 -21.55
CA PRO A 248 4.45 3.92 -22.85
C PRO A 248 5.35 2.87 -23.51
N ILE A 249 5.10 2.63 -24.81
CA ILE A 249 5.91 1.73 -25.61
C ILE A 249 7.00 2.56 -26.29
N ARG A 250 8.25 2.15 -26.15
CA ARG A 250 9.38 2.72 -26.88
C ARG A 250 10.19 1.62 -27.55
N TYR A 251 11.03 2.01 -28.49
CA TYR A 251 11.96 1.10 -29.15
C TYR A 251 13.39 1.56 -28.92
N GLU A 252 14.24 0.65 -28.47
CA GLU A 252 15.70 0.83 -28.47
C GLU A 252 16.28 -0.08 -29.56
N GLY A 253 16.61 0.51 -30.69
CA GLY A 253 16.93 -0.27 -31.88
C GLY A 253 15.74 -1.12 -32.32
N MET A 254 15.90 -2.45 -32.34
CA MET A 254 14.83 -3.40 -32.67
C MET A 254 14.08 -3.93 -31.43
N GLN A 255 14.51 -3.57 -30.22
CA GLN A 255 13.91 -4.07 -28.99
C GLN A 255 12.75 -3.14 -28.57
N ARG A 256 11.55 -3.73 -28.43
CA ARG A 256 10.39 -3.06 -27.83
C ARG A 256 10.57 -3.04 -26.31
N ILE A 257 10.49 -1.86 -25.72
CA ILE A 257 10.51 -1.66 -24.26
C ILE A 257 9.17 -1.05 -23.87
N GLU A 258 8.57 -1.64 -22.84
CA GLU A 258 7.31 -1.21 -22.25
C GLU A 258 7.53 -1.02 -20.75
N GLU A 259 7.55 0.20 -20.28
CA GLU A 259 7.77 0.55 -18.89
C GLU A 259 6.57 1.28 -18.33
N LEU A 260 6.23 0.96 -17.09
CA LEU A 260 5.17 1.65 -16.38
C LEU A 260 5.57 3.11 -16.10
N GLU A 261 4.61 4.04 -16.16
CA GLU A 261 4.84 5.46 -15.85
C GLU A 261 5.42 5.72 -14.44
N ILE A 262 5.18 4.81 -13.51
CA ILE A 262 5.76 4.79 -12.15
C ILE A 262 6.76 3.63 -12.06
N PRO A 263 7.96 3.83 -11.48
CA PRO A 263 8.95 2.77 -11.32
C PRO A 263 8.37 1.53 -10.61
N GLN A 264 8.28 0.42 -11.36
CA GLN A 264 7.55 -0.77 -10.93
C GLN A 264 8.07 -1.37 -9.61
N LYS A 265 9.39 -1.36 -9.40
CA LYS A 265 9.99 -1.91 -8.18
C LYS A 265 9.61 -1.07 -6.97
N ALA A 266 9.61 0.25 -7.11
CA ALA A 266 9.21 1.17 -6.05
C ALA A 266 7.71 1.07 -5.75
N LEU A 267 6.87 1.02 -6.79
CA LEU A 267 5.42 0.86 -6.62
C LEU A 267 5.08 -0.44 -5.88
N ARG A 268 5.75 -1.55 -6.23
CA ARG A 268 5.60 -2.83 -5.54
C ARG A 268 6.01 -2.74 -4.07
N GLU A 269 7.12 -2.09 -3.77
CA GLU A 269 7.58 -1.88 -2.39
C GLU A 269 6.59 -1.05 -1.57
N LEU A 270 6.02 0.02 -2.16
CA LEU A 270 4.97 0.83 -1.52
C LEU A 270 3.72 0.00 -1.20
N ILE A 271 3.28 -0.86 -2.13
CA ILE A 271 2.13 -1.75 -1.93
C ILE A 271 2.43 -2.75 -0.80
N TYR A 272 3.60 -3.38 -0.78
CA TYR A 272 3.98 -4.29 0.31
C TYR A 272 4.02 -3.57 1.65
N ASN A 273 4.60 -2.38 1.71
CA ASN A 273 4.65 -1.60 2.94
C ASN A 273 3.23 -1.25 3.43
N SER A 274 2.32 -0.86 2.53
CA SER A 274 0.94 -0.58 2.90
C SER A 274 0.21 -1.80 3.48
N ILE A 275 0.50 -3.01 3.01
CA ILE A 275 -0.05 -4.28 3.51
C ILE A 275 0.56 -4.63 4.87
N VAL A 276 1.89 -4.62 4.98
CA VAL A 276 2.61 -5.05 6.19
C VAL A 276 2.35 -4.12 7.37
N HIS A 277 2.26 -2.80 7.13
CA HIS A 277 2.13 -1.81 8.19
C HIS A 277 0.69 -1.37 8.48
N LYS A 278 -0.31 -1.89 7.75
CA LYS A 278 -1.73 -1.59 8.01
C LYS A 278 -2.17 -2.05 9.39
N LEU A 279 -2.98 -1.25 10.06
CA LEU A 279 -3.77 -1.66 11.22
C LEU A 279 -5.09 -2.29 10.74
N TYR A 280 -5.19 -3.62 10.81
CA TYR A 280 -6.30 -4.40 10.22
C TYR A 280 -7.64 -4.27 10.95
N SER A 281 -7.68 -3.63 12.10
CA SER A 281 -8.92 -3.24 12.78
C SER A 281 -9.58 -1.96 12.21
N GLY A 282 -8.91 -1.28 11.29
CA GLY A 282 -9.41 -0.04 10.65
C GLY A 282 -9.80 -0.23 9.19
N PRO A 283 -10.11 0.85 8.45
CA PRO A 283 -10.62 0.79 7.09
C PRO A 283 -9.65 0.17 6.08
N ALA A 284 -10.14 -0.11 4.86
CA ALA A 284 -9.39 -0.67 3.74
C ALA A 284 -8.15 0.15 3.37
N ILE A 285 -7.18 -0.46 2.67
CA ILE A 285 -6.13 0.27 1.97
C ILE A 285 -6.78 0.98 0.78
N LEU A 286 -6.46 2.25 0.58
CA LEU A 286 -7.03 3.07 -0.49
C LEU A 286 -5.91 3.52 -1.43
N MET A 287 -6.09 3.27 -2.72
CA MET A 287 -5.27 3.86 -3.76
C MET A 287 -6.15 4.70 -4.68
N ARG A 288 -5.87 5.99 -4.72
CA ARG A 288 -6.55 6.96 -5.58
C ARG A 288 -5.63 7.35 -6.72
N VAL A 289 -6.06 7.12 -7.94
CA VAL A 289 -5.30 7.46 -9.15
C VAL A 289 -5.95 8.66 -9.79
N PHE A 290 -5.37 9.84 -9.59
CA PHE A 290 -5.78 11.10 -10.22
C PHE A 290 -5.07 11.31 -11.57
N ASP A 291 -5.41 12.37 -12.29
CA ASP A 291 -4.75 12.71 -13.56
C ASP A 291 -3.27 13.07 -13.34
N LYS A 292 -2.93 13.74 -12.24
CA LYS A 292 -1.57 14.24 -11.95
C LYS A 292 -0.86 13.54 -10.79
N SER A 293 -1.55 12.71 -10.02
CA SER A 293 -0.98 12.04 -8.85
C SER A 293 -1.57 10.65 -8.63
N VAL A 294 -0.86 9.85 -7.86
CA VAL A 294 -1.37 8.62 -7.25
C VAL A 294 -1.17 8.74 -5.75
N GLU A 295 -2.23 8.52 -5.01
CA GLU A 295 -2.24 8.51 -3.55
C GLU A 295 -2.45 7.09 -3.05
N LEU A 296 -1.58 6.65 -2.14
CA LEU A 296 -1.70 5.38 -1.44
C LEU A 296 -1.83 5.65 0.05
N TRP A 297 -2.98 5.31 0.61
CA TRP A 297 -3.27 5.48 2.02
C TRP A 297 -3.55 4.16 2.71
N ASN A 298 -2.95 3.95 3.89
CA ASN A 298 -3.23 2.83 4.77
C ASN A 298 -3.44 3.27 6.21
N TYR A 299 -4.41 2.68 6.87
CA TYR A 299 -4.77 3.00 8.25
C TYR A 299 -3.71 2.53 9.25
N GLY A 300 -3.42 3.39 10.24
CA GLY A 300 -2.42 3.22 11.29
C GLY A 300 -1.27 4.20 11.11
N LEU A 301 -1.04 5.06 12.12
CA LEU A 301 0.05 6.05 12.15
C LEU A 301 1.41 5.36 12.17
N LEU A 302 2.48 6.08 11.92
CA LEU A 302 3.85 5.57 12.09
C LEU A 302 4.08 5.14 13.55
N PRO A 303 5.03 4.24 13.82
CA PRO A 303 5.49 3.97 15.19
C PRO A 303 6.02 5.25 15.83
N GLU A 304 5.89 5.36 17.16
CA GLU A 304 6.36 6.55 17.92
C GLU A 304 7.85 6.86 17.71
N GLU A 305 8.62 5.87 17.32
CA GLU A 305 10.05 5.95 17.06
C GLU A 305 10.40 6.56 15.69
N LEU A 306 9.40 6.79 14.82
CA LEU A 306 9.59 7.27 13.44
C LEU A 306 8.69 8.45 13.12
N THR A 307 9.26 9.43 12.46
CA THR A 307 8.52 10.50 11.78
C THR A 307 8.54 10.28 10.26
N PRO A 308 7.66 10.94 9.47
CA PRO A 308 7.73 10.88 8.00
C PRO A 308 9.11 11.24 7.45
N ALA A 309 9.81 12.21 8.09
CA ALA A 309 11.16 12.62 7.70
C ALA A 309 12.22 11.53 7.98
N ASP A 310 12.01 10.69 8.98
CA ASP A 310 12.94 9.61 9.33
C ASP A 310 12.85 8.41 8.39
N LEU A 311 11.72 8.21 7.72
CA LEU A 311 11.58 7.18 6.68
C LEU A 311 12.58 7.38 5.54
N MET A 312 12.97 8.62 5.26
CA MET A 312 13.96 8.95 4.22
C MET A 312 15.41 8.77 4.68
N LYS A 313 15.65 8.50 5.97
CA LYS A 313 16.95 8.27 6.58
C LYS A 313 17.17 6.78 6.86
N LYS A 314 18.34 6.44 7.39
CA LYS A 314 18.61 5.08 7.89
C LYS A 314 17.88 4.88 9.22
N HIS A 315 16.95 3.95 9.27
CA HIS A 315 16.18 3.59 10.47
C HIS A 315 16.07 2.07 10.63
N ALA A 316 15.72 1.63 11.84
CA ALA A 316 15.37 0.23 12.07
C ALA A 316 13.97 -0.07 11.49
N SER A 317 13.69 -1.34 11.23
CA SER A 317 12.36 -1.79 10.81
C SER A 317 11.48 -2.02 12.03
N TYR A 318 10.33 -1.37 12.06
CA TYR A 318 9.32 -1.50 13.12
C TYR A 318 8.00 -2.03 12.53
N PRO A 319 7.92 -3.31 12.15
CA PRO A 319 6.70 -3.85 11.55
C PRO A 319 5.57 -3.91 12.58
N ARG A 320 4.41 -3.35 12.22
CA ARG A 320 3.19 -3.42 13.03
C ARG A 320 2.68 -4.86 13.16
N ASN A 321 2.71 -5.61 12.06
CA ASN A 321 2.29 -7.00 11.95
C ASN A 321 3.53 -7.87 11.74
N ARG A 322 4.11 -8.37 12.84
CA ARG A 322 5.40 -9.07 12.80
C ARG A 322 5.36 -10.37 12.03
N ASN A 323 4.28 -11.15 12.19
CA ASN A 323 4.13 -12.43 11.49
C ASN A 323 3.97 -12.19 9.98
N ILE A 324 3.12 -11.23 9.59
CA ILE A 324 2.93 -10.86 8.18
C ILE A 324 4.27 -10.39 7.58
N ALA A 325 5.00 -9.52 8.27
CA ALA A 325 6.31 -9.04 7.82
C ALA A 325 7.32 -10.19 7.66
N SER A 326 7.38 -11.10 8.65
CA SER A 326 8.27 -12.25 8.63
C SER A 326 8.00 -13.17 7.42
N LEU A 327 6.72 -13.43 7.13
CA LEU A 327 6.36 -14.29 6.01
C LEU A 327 6.54 -13.58 4.66
N PHE A 328 6.27 -12.29 4.57
CA PHE A 328 6.60 -11.50 3.38
C PHE A 328 8.10 -11.47 3.11
N TYR A 329 8.92 -11.41 4.16
CA TYR A 329 10.36 -11.57 4.03
C TYR A 329 10.71 -12.98 3.53
N LYS A 330 10.22 -14.05 4.15
CA LYS A 330 10.47 -15.43 3.73
C LYS A 330 10.09 -15.67 2.25
N ALA A 331 8.96 -15.12 1.80
CA ALA A 331 8.53 -15.22 0.40
C ALA A 331 9.36 -14.36 -0.59
N GLY A 332 10.35 -13.60 -0.11
CA GLY A 332 11.14 -12.73 -0.97
C GLY A 332 10.40 -11.49 -1.47
N PHE A 333 9.30 -11.10 -0.82
CA PHE A 333 8.51 -9.94 -1.21
C PHE A 333 9.12 -8.64 -0.69
N ILE A 334 9.62 -8.66 0.55
CA ILE A 334 10.27 -7.51 1.20
C ILE A 334 11.66 -7.88 1.68
N GLU A 335 12.46 -6.85 1.99
CA GLU A 335 13.74 -7.01 2.67
C GLU A 335 13.61 -6.66 4.15
N SER A 336 14.44 -7.28 4.99
CA SER A 336 14.69 -6.83 6.36
C SER A 336 15.67 -5.64 6.33
N TRP A 337 15.85 -4.91 7.40
CA TRP A 337 16.83 -3.83 7.56
C TRP A 337 16.35 -2.40 7.32
N GLY A 338 15.06 -2.12 7.18
CA GLY A 338 14.55 -0.75 7.03
C GLY A 338 15.04 -0.02 5.77
N ARG A 339 15.32 -0.76 4.68
CA ARG A 339 15.82 -0.20 3.41
C ARG A 339 14.73 0.11 2.38
N GLY A 340 13.46 -0.18 2.68
CA GLY A 340 12.35 -0.05 1.73
C GLY A 340 12.25 1.35 1.13
N TYR A 341 12.16 2.37 1.96
CA TYR A 341 12.07 3.76 1.50
C TYR A 341 13.33 4.27 0.79
N LYS A 342 14.52 3.81 1.21
CA LYS A 342 15.75 4.11 0.48
C LYS A 342 15.71 3.57 -0.95
N LYS A 343 15.25 2.33 -1.13
CA LYS A 343 15.07 1.73 -2.46
C LYS A 343 14.02 2.45 -3.29
N ILE A 344 12.88 2.81 -2.66
CA ILE A 344 11.85 3.61 -3.32
C ILE A 344 12.49 4.87 -3.89
N ARG A 345 13.20 5.64 -3.07
CA ARG A 345 13.87 6.85 -3.50
C ARG A 345 14.85 6.61 -4.64
N GLU A 346 15.76 5.63 -4.50
CA GLU A 346 16.75 5.29 -5.53
C GLU A 346 16.12 4.91 -6.88
N GLU A 347 15.01 4.15 -6.87
CA GLU A 347 14.31 3.77 -8.11
C GLU A 347 13.60 4.98 -8.75
N PHE A 348 13.06 5.92 -7.96
CA PHE A 348 12.47 7.15 -8.48
C PHE A 348 13.52 8.10 -9.04
N GLU A 349 14.64 8.33 -8.31
CA GLU A 349 15.77 9.15 -8.76
C GLU A 349 16.39 8.58 -10.05
N LYS A 350 16.61 7.26 -10.11
CA LYS A 350 17.13 6.57 -11.29
C LYS A 350 16.21 6.71 -12.51
N ALA A 351 14.91 6.77 -12.32
CA ALA A 351 13.95 6.97 -13.38
C ALA A 351 13.76 8.46 -13.75
N GLY A 352 14.47 9.38 -13.09
CA GLY A 352 14.27 10.82 -13.25
C GLY A 352 12.84 11.25 -12.85
N HIS A 353 12.27 10.57 -11.87
CA HIS A 353 10.91 10.78 -11.40
C HIS A 353 10.93 11.47 -10.02
N PRO A 354 10.03 12.43 -9.72
CA PRO A 354 9.93 13.02 -8.40
C PRO A 354 9.74 11.97 -7.30
N VAL A 355 10.51 12.07 -6.23
CA VAL A 355 10.42 11.16 -5.09
C VAL A 355 9.06 11.35 -4.40
N PRO A 356 8.34 10.27 -4.03
CA PRO A 356 7.07 10.37 -3.34
C PRO A 356 7.16 11.12 -2.02
N THR A 357 6.12 11.87 -1.68
CA THR A 357 5.96 12.46 -0.34
C THR A 357 5.22 11.50 0.58
N VAL A 358 5.51 11.58 1.88
CA VAL A 358 4.88 10.77 2.92
C VAL A 358 4.42 11.68 4.03
N GLU A 359 3.18 11.52 4.46
CA GLU A 359 2.61 12.24 5.59
C GLU A 359 1.65 11.38 6.41
N GLU A 360 1.41 11.76 7.64
CA GLU A 360 0.36 11.20 8.47
C GLU A 360 -0.93 11.98 8.27
N SER A 361 -1.97 11.33 7.79
CA SER A 361 -3.26 11.94 7.47
C SER A 361 -4.42 11.00 7.74
N GLY A 362 -5.50 11.52 8.33
CA GLY A 362 -6.74 10.75 8.56
C GLY A 362 -6.57 9.51 9.42
N GLY A 363 -5.61 9.50 10.36
CA GLY A 363 -5.31 8.35 11.22
C GLY A 363 -4.51 7.24 10.53
N GLY A 364 -3.91 7.54 9.40
CA GLY A 364 -3.09 6.64 8.62
C GLY A 364 -1.87 7.31 8.01
N VAL A 365 -1.16 6.57 7.17
CA VAL A 365 -0.02 7.05 6.38
C VAL A 365 -0.46 7.23 4.94
N LEU A 366 -0.26 8.43 4.40
CA LEU A 366 -0.51 8.81 3.02
C LEU A 366 0.81 8.96 2.27
N VAL A 367 0.93 8.25 1.15
CA VAL A 367 2.04 8.38 0.20
C VAL A 367 1.50 8.97 -1.08
N THR A 368 2.03 10.13 -1.51
CA THR A 368 1.65 10.80 -2.76
C THR A 368 2.76 10.71 -3.78
N ILE A 369 2.44 10.16 -4.94
CA ILE A 369 3.32 9.99 -6.09
C ILE A 369 2.85 10.96 -7.17
N GLN A 370 3.71 11.83 -7.66
CA GLN A 370 3.40 12.66 -8.83
C GLN A 370 3.42 11.80 -10.09
N ARG A 371 2.43 11.97 -10.97
CA ARG A 371 2.42 11.30 -12.29
C ARG A 371 3.13 12.15 -13.31
N ARG A 372 3.81 11.52 -14.23
CA ARG A 372 4.41 12.16 -15.41
C ARG A 372 3.51 11.96 -16.61
N THR A 373 3.42 12.96 -17.46
CA THR A 373 2.75 12.78 -18.76
C THR A 373 3.57 11.86 -19.66
N VAL A 374 2.95 11.31 -20.69
CA VAL A 374 3.66 10.49 -21.68
C VAL A 374 4.76 11.32 -22.36
N GLU A 375 4.47 12.59 -22.63
CA GLU A 375 5.41 13.56 -23.21
C GLU A 375 6.61 13.79 -22.29
N ASP A 376 6.42 13.98 -20.98
CA ASP A 376 7.49 14.12 -20.00
C ASP A 376 8.37 12.87 -19.89
N ILE A 377 7.76 11.69 -20.01
CA ILE A 377 8.50 10.42 -19.96
C ILE A 377 9.40 10.28 -21.19
N ILE A 378 8.93 10.72 -22.35
CA ILE A 378 9.70 10.70 -23.61
C ILE A 378 10.79 11.77 -23.57
N ALA A 379 10.47 13.03 -23.27
CA ALA A 379 11.40 14.16 -23.23
C ALA A 379 12.52 14.02 -22.21
N GLY A 380 12.22 13.59 -20.96
CA GLY A 380 13.22 13.42 -19.91
C GLY A 380 14.27 12.32 -20.19
N ARG A 381 14.08 11.51 -21.24
CA ARG A 381 15.02 10.49 -21.68
C ARG A 381 15.91 10.95 -22.82
N GLU A 382 15.44 11.90 -23.62
CA GLU A 382 16.28 12.54 -24.63
C GLU A 382 17.38 13.38 -23.97
N GLU A 383 17.10 14.07 -22.86
CA GLU A 383 18.08 14.80 -22.08
C GLU A 383 19.10 13.89 -21.39
N SER A 384 18.71 12.72 -20.91
CA SER A 384 19.63 11.76 -20.27
C SER A 384 20.50 10.97 -21.29
N GLY A 385 20.08 10.92 -22.55
CA GLY A 385 20.84 10.31 -23.66
C GLY A 385 21.93 11.21 -24.23
N THR A 386 21.83 12.52 -24.01
CA THR A 386 22.78 13.52 -24.57
C THR A 386 23.97 13.82 -23.65
N VAL A 387 23.98 13.38 -22.40
CA VAL A 387 25.06 13.70 -21.43
C VAL A 387 26.30 12.80 -21.54
N ASN A 388 26.33 11.81 -22.43
CA ASN A 388 27.48 10.93 -22.59
C ASN A 388 28.36 11.19 -23.82
N ASN A 389 28.26 12.37 -24.47
CA ASN A 389 29.12 12.68 -25.62
C ASN A 389 29.82 14.05 -25.60
N GLU A 390 30.01 14.66 -24.42
CA GLU A 390 30.88 15.84 -24.34
C GLU A 390 31.86 15.74 -23.15
N SER A 391 32.95 14.98 -23.39
CA SER A 391 34.22 15.23 -22.72
C SER A 391 35.36 14.87 -23.67
N GLY A 392 35.79 15.87 -24.42
CA GLY A 392 36.96 15.71 -25.25
C GLY A 392 37.16 16.75 -26.33
N VAL A 393 37.08 18.04 -25.99
CA VAL A 393 37.73 19.06 -26.85
C VAL A 393 38.57 19.96 -25.96
N VAL A 394 39.88 19.73 -26.03
CA VAL A 394 40.90 20.73 -25.66
C VAL A 394 41.64 21.12 -26.91
N ASN A 395 41.56 22.39 -27.22
CA ASN A 395 42.43 23.26 -28.03
C ASN A 395 43.63 22.66 -28.78
N GLY A 396 43.68 22.96 -30.05
CA GLY A 396 44.92 22.89 -30.83
C GLY A 396 44.72 23.48 -32.21
N ALA A 397 45.16 24.69 -32.38
CA ALA A 397 45.04 25.47 -33.60
C ALA A 397 46.01 24.98 -34.72
N VAL A 398 45.52 25.12 -35.95
CA VAL A 398 46.18 25.61 -37.20
C VAL A 398 47.21 24.74 -37.89
N ASN A 399 46.92 24.61 -39.17
CA ASN A 399 47.79 24.46 -40.35
C ASN A 399 48.02 23.08 -40.97
N GLY A 400 47.51 23.01 -42.14
CA GLY A 400 48.31 22.82 -43.40
C GLY A 400 48.49 21.42 -43.90
N GLY A 401 47.99 21.16 -45.08
CA GLY A 401 48.77 20.45 -46.09
C GLY A 401 48.38 19.01 -46.41
N LEU A 402 47.67 18.87 -47.48
CA LEU A 402 47.79 17.96 -48.65
C LEU A 402 48.70 16.71 -48.56
N ASN A 403 48.13 15.66 -49.14
CA ASN A 403 48.71 14.55 -49.91
C ASN A 403 48.80 13.17 -49.27
N GLY A 404 48.04 12.27 -49.82
CA GLY A 404 48.59 11.21 -50.70
C GLY A 404 48.78 9.83 -50.05
N GLY A 405 48.11 8.87 -50.63
CA GLY A 405 48.75 7.56 -50.86
C GLY A 405 48.21 6.35 -50.10
N LEU A 406 47.35 5.64 -50.75
CA LEU A 406 47.36 4.20 -51.09
C LEU A 406 48.06 3.17 -50.18
N ASN A 407 47.30 2.10 -50.00
CA ASN A 407 47.67 0.68 -49.93
C ASN A 407 47.82 -0.01 -48.57
N GLY A 408 47.13 -1.12 -48.54
CA GLY A 408 47.67 -2.30 -47.93
C GLY A 408 46.68 -3.09 -47.06
N GLY A 409 45.97 -4.02 -47.68
CA GLY A 409 45.09 -4.98 -47.03
C GLY A 409 45.82 -5.96 -46.12
N LYS A 410 45.05 -6.58 -45.28
CA LYS A 410 45.16 -8.03 -44.96
C LYS A 410 43.88 -8.53 -44.33
N ASN A 411 43.26 -9.44 -45.07
CA ASN A 411 42.28 -10.40 -44.60
C ASN A 411 42.86 -11.32 -43.55
N VAL A 412 42.12 -11.56 -42.49
CA VAL A 412 42.18 -12.86 -41.80
C VAL A 412 40.76 -13.31 -41.54
N GLY A 413 40.38 -14.36 -42.25
CA GLY A 413 39.13 -15.07 -42.09
C GLY A 413 39.12 -15.94 -40.84
N ILE A 414 37.98 -16.09 -40.27
CA ILE A 414 37.68 -17.18 -39.34
C ILE A 414 36.49 -17.96 -39.87
N LYS A 415 36.71 -19.24 -39.96
CA LYS A 415 35.91 -20.29 -40.56
C LYS A 415 34.59 -20.52 -39.83
N ASN A 416 33.56 -20.77 -40.64
CA ASN A 416 32.39 -21.56 -40.28
C ASN A 416 32.81 -23.01 -40.01
N ASP A 417 32.27 -23.59 -38.96
CA ASP A 417 32.06 -25.01 -38.86
C ASP A 417 30.60 -25.29 -38.55
N LEU A 418 29.90 -25.65 -39.62
CA LEU A 418 28.70 -26.45 -39.64
C LEU A 418 29.12 -27.94 -39.63
N ASN A 419 28.52 -28.72 -38.76
CA ASN A 419 28.10 -30.12 -39.00
C ASN A 419 27.74 -30.77 -37.66
N ASN A 420 26.58 -31.17 -37.48
CA ASN A 420 25.96 -32.44 -37.91
C ASN A 420 25.61 -33.28 -36.68
N CYS A 421 24.33 -33.51 -36.44
CA CYS A 421 23.91 -34.83 -36.02
C CYS A 421 22.40 -35.09 -36.33
N LYS A 422 22.22 -36.20 -36.90
CA LYS A 422 21.07 -36.82 -37.52
C LYS A 422 19.99 -37.22 -36.50
N SER A 423 18.73 -37.09 -36.95
CA SER A 423 17.58 -37.98 -36.95
C SER A 423 17.69 -39.35 -36.29
N ASP A 424 16.67 -39.64 -35.47
CA ASP A 424 15.82 -40.85 -35.43
C ASP A 424 14.62 -40.51 -34.55
N GLY A 425 13.42 -40.47 -34.90
CA GLY A 425 12.52 -41.30 -35.62
C GLY A 425 11.84 -42.33 -34.70
N THR A 426 10.66 -42.01 -34.15
CA THR A 426 9.52 -42.96 -34.13
C THR A 426 8.23 -42.28 -33.61
N ASN A 427 7.24 -42.47 -34.40
CA ASN A 427 5.81 -42.21 -34.20
C ASN A 427 5.26 -42.81 -32.89
N ASN A 428 4.29 -42.16 -32.28
CA ASN A 428 2.95 -42.77 -32.23
C ASN A 428 1.87 -41.73 -31.83
N CYS A 429 0.88 -41.68 -32.70
CA CYS A 429 -0.43 -41.10 -32.48
C CYS A 429 -1.25 -41.99 -31.53
N SER A 430 -2.04 -41.40 -30.69
CA SER A 430 -3.39 -41.89 -30.43
C SER A 430 -4.31 -40.78 -29.96
N ASN A 431 -5.23 -40.46 -30.87
CA ASN A 431 -6.51 -39.80 -30.58
C ASN A 431 -7.32 -40.64 -29.60
N THR A 432 -8.02 -39.98 -28.71
CA THR A 432 -9.34 -40.44 -28.25
C THR A 432 -10.26 -39.26 -28.03
N ASP A 433 -11.14 -39.07 -28.96
CA ASP A 433 -12.44 -38.42 -28.79
C ASP A 433 -13.30 -39.17 -27.76
N VAL A 434 -14.02 -38.44 -26.93
CA VAL A 434 -15.35 -38.73 -26.37
C VAL A 434 -15.83 -37.41 -25.79
N GLY A 435 -16.91 -36.74 -26.16
CA GLY A 435 -18.24 -37.23 -26.48
C GLY A 435 -19.19 -36.22 -25.84
N VAL A 436 -19.92 -35.55 -26.69
CA VAL A 436 -21.01 -34.59 -26.40
C VAL A 436 -22.05 -35.26 -25.51
N ASN A 437 -22.60 -34.55 -24.53
CA ASN A 437 -23.99 -34.77 -24.14
C ASN A 437 -24.70 -33.45 -23.78
N VAL A 438 -25.73 -33.24 -24.58
CA VAL A 438 -26.75 -32.21 -24.50
C VAL A 438 -27.84 -32.73 -23.54
N GLY A 439 -28.22 -31.93 -22.59
CA GLY A 439 -29.39 -32.14 -21.75
C GLY A 439 -30.26 -30.89 -21.70
N LYS A 440 -31.39 -30.99 -22.32
CA LYS A 440 -32.48 -30.00 -22.41
C LYS A 440 -33.39 -30.02 -21.17
N ASN A 441 -34.06 -28.86 -21.02
CA ASN A 441 -35.41 -28.62 -20.43
C ASN A 441 -35.44 -28.49 -18.90
N VAL A 442 -36.26 -27.61 -18.30
CA VAL A 442 -37.62 -27.06 -18.43
C VAL A 442 -37.65 -25.82 -17.58
N GLY A 443 -38.06 -24.69 -17.84
CA GLY A 443 -39.29 -23.99 -18.06
C GLY A 443 -40.26 -24.00 -16.86
N VAL A 444 -40.50 -22.84 -16.22
CA VAL A 444 -41.80 -22.46 -15.66
C VAL A 444 -41.92 -20.95 -15.62
N ASN A 445 -43.03 -20.47 -16.12
CA ASN A 445 -43.65 -19.16 -16.11
C ASN A 445 -43.95 -18.68 -14.69
N ASP A 446 -44.14 -17.35 -14.54
CA ASP A 446 -45.43 -16.63 -14.37
C ASP A 446 -45.16 -15.16 -14.09
N GLU A 447 -45.71 -14.30 -14.91
CA GLU A 447 -46.85 -13.40 -14.74
C GLU A 447 -46.71 -12.40 -13.58
N SER A 448 -46.88 -11.14 -13.73
CA SER A 448 -47.91 -10.26 -14.28
C SER A 448 -47.47 -8.82 -14.00
N GLY A 449 -47.75 -7.87 -14.76
CA GLY A 449 -48.77 -6.93 -14.80
C GLY A 449 -48.50 -5.73 -15.65
N ALA A 450 -49.25 -5.63 -16.70
CA ALA A 450 -49.31 -4.48 -17.61
C ALA A 450 -50.14 -3.35 -16.97
N VAL A 451 -49.76 -2.09 -17.23
CA VAL A 451 -50.76 -1.00 -17.34
C VAL A 451 -50.43 -0.16 -18.56
N ASN A 452 -51.39 -0.13 -19.45
CA ASN A 452 -51.48 0.64 -20.67
C ASN A 452 -51.62 2.14 -20.44
N GLY A 453 -51.10 2.91 -21.34
CA GLY A 453 -51.47 4.31 -21.53
C GLY A 453 -51.04 4.76 -22.93
N ALA A 454 -51.87 4.41 -23.90
CA ALA A 454 -51.79 4.97 -25.26
C ALA A 454 -52.50 6.31 -25.30
N VAL A 455 -51.90 7.30 -25.95
CA VAL A 455 -52.64 8.39 -26.61
C VAL A 455 -51.97 8.69 -27.97
N ASN A 456 -52.84 8.71 -28.96
CA ASN A 456 -52.60 8.85 -30.40
C ASN A 456 -52.32 10.29 -30.85
N ASN A 457 -51.59 10.34 -31.98
CA ASN A 457 -51.73 11.20 -33.20
C ASN A 457 -51.88 12.70 -33.07
N GLU A 458 -51.08 13.47 -33.78
CA GLU A 458 -51.39 13.93 -35.14
C GLU A 458 -50.20 14.65 -35.79
N SER A 459 -50.19 14.54 -37.09
CA SER A 459 -49.33 15.10 -38.09
C SER A 459 -49.18 16.63 -38.06
N GLY A 460 -47.97 17.11 -38.28
CA GLY A 460 -47.71 18.53 -38.62
C GLY A 460 -46.28 18.70 -39.13
N VAL A 461 -46.16 18.80 -40.44
CA VAL A 461 -44.93 19.21 -41.16
C VAL A 461 -44.67 20.67 -40.86
N VAL A 462 -43.51 20.99 -40.26
CA VAL A 462 -42.81 22.27 -40.44
C VAL A 462 -41.31 22.05 -40.28
N ASN A 463 -40.57 22.38 -41.33
CA ASN A 463 -39.13 22.58 -41.34
C ASN A 463 -38.72 23.64 -40.31
N SER A 464 -37.82 23.30 -39.42
CA SER A 464 -36.81 24.24 -38.90
C SER A 464 -35.76 23.44 -38.15
N ASP A 465 -34.50 23.70 -38.48
CA ASP A 465 -33.30 23.16 -37.81
C ASP A 465 -33.29 23.49 -36.31
N VAL A 466 -33.77 22.57 -35.50
CA VAL A 466 -33.58 22.57 -34.06
C VAL A 466 -32.67 21.39 -33.73
N THR A 467 -31.40 21.69 -33.56
CA THR A 467 -30.44 20.74 -32.98
C THR A 467 -30.88 20.46 -31.54
N ILE A 468 -31.66 19.41 -31.36
CA ILE A 468 -31.96 18.87 -30.01
C ILE A 468 -30.64 18.38 -29.44
N LEU A 469 -30.10 19.08 -28.47
CA LEU A 469 -29.00 18.63 -27.65
C LEU A 469 -29.46 17.38 -26.88
N MET A 470 -29.27 16.23 -27.50
CA MET A 470 -29.56 14.95 -26.89
C MET A 470 -28.54 14.71 -25.76
N GLU A 471 -28.95 14.71 -24.49
CA GLU A 471 -28.08 14.33 -23.39
C GLU A 471 -27.62 12.88 -23.56
N LEU A 472 -26.33 12.73 -23.84
CA LEU A 472 -25.71 11.40 -23.95
C LEU A 472 -25.64 10.74 -22.58
N THR A 473 -26.02 9.48 -22.50
CA THR A 473 -25.81 8.68 -21.30
C THR A 473 -24.31 8.54 -20.98
N ASN A 474 -23.95 8.33 -19.72
CA ASN A 474 -22.56 8.15 -19.30
C ASN A 474 -21.84 7.06 -20.12
N ARG A 475 -22.54 5.98 -20.49
CA ARG A 475 -21.98 4.93 -21.35
C ARG A 475 -21.71 5.42 -22.78
N GLN A 476 -22.61 6.19 -23.36
CA GLN A 476 -22.45 6.79 -24.70
C GLN A 476 -21.33 7.84 -24.73
N LYS A 477 -21.17 8.63 -23.67
CA LYS A 477 -20.03 9.54 -23.50
C LYS A 477 -18.71 8.77 -23.50
N ARG A 478 -18.63 7.64 -22.78
CA ARG A 478 -17.43 6.78 -22.77
C ARG A 478 -17.13 6.14 -24.13
N ILE A 479 -18.15 5.73 -24.89
CA ILE A 479 -17.97 5.21 -26.25
C ILE A 479 -17.40 6.30 -27.16
N LYS A 480 -17.95 7.53 -27.10
CA LYS A 480 -17.47 8.70 -27.87
C LYS A 480 -15.99 8.97 -27.56
N GLU A 481 -15.61 8.96 -26.30
CA GLU A 481 -14.23 9.21 -25.87
C GLU A 481 -13.26 8.12 -26.33
N LEU A 482 -13.65 6.84 -26.23
CA LEU A 482 -12.83 5.73 -26.76
C LEU A 482 -12.60 5.85 -28.28
N ILE A 483 -13.62 6.28 -29.03
CA ILE A 483 -13.52 6.53 -30.47
C ILE A 483 -12.57 7.69 -30.74
N ARG A 484 -12.65 8.77 -29.93
CA ARG A 484 -11.78 9.95 -30.06
C ARG A 484 -10.32 9.59 -29.84
N LEU A 485 -10.04 8.79 -28.78
CA LEU A 485 -8.69 8.36 -28.43
C LEU A 485 -8.10 7.35 -29.42
N LYS A 486 -8.93 6.49 -29.99
CA LYS A 486 -8.48 5.46 -30.94
C LYS A 486 -9.50 5.28 -32.07
N PRO A 487 -9.42 6.09 -33.14
CA PRO A 487 -10.37 6.03 -34.27
C PRO A 487 -10.46 4.66 -34.96
N THR A 488 -9.41 3.85 -34.89
CA THR A 488 -9.36 2.49 -35.46
C THR A 488 -9.85 1.39 -34.48
N ILE A 489 -10.48 1.78 -33.37
CA ILE A 489 -10.92 0.81 -32.35
C ILE A 489 -12.03 -0.07 -32.91
N THR A 490 -11.89 -1.39 -32.74
CA THR A 490 -12.87 -2.37 -33.19
C THR A 490 -13.98 -2.56 -32.15
N ILE A 491 -15.16 -3.03 -32.61
CA ILE A 491 -16.28 -3.38 -31.74
C ILE A 491 -15.84 -4.40 -30.66
N LEU A 492 -14.99 -5.36 -31.00
CA LEU A 492 -14.48 -6.35 -30.06
C LEU A 492 -13.61 -5.72 -28.98
N GLN A 493 -12.76 -4.77 -29.34
CA GLN A 493 -11.94 -4.02 -28.38
C GLN A 493 -12.79 -3.12 -27.47
N MET A 494 -13.81 -2.44 -28.04
CA MET A 494 -14.75 -1.65 -27.24
C MET A 494 -15.53 -2.52 -26.25
N THR A 495 -16.00 -3.70 -26.63
CA THR A 495 -16.69 -4.62 -25.72
C THR A 495 -15.80 -5.08 -24.59
N ALA A 496 -14.54 -5.38 -24.87
CA ALA A 496 -13.56 -5.77 -23.85
C ALA A 496 -13.24 -4.62 -22.88
N ILE A 497 -13.03 -3.39 -23.41
CA ILE A 497 -12.68 -2.22 -22.59
C ILE A 497 -13.86 -1.77 -21.72
N LEU A 498 -15.07 -1.77 -22.28
CA LEU A 498 -16.26 -1.29 -21.58
C LEU A 498 -16.95 -2.38 -20.75
N ALA A 499 -16.50 -3.62 -20.85
CA ALA A 499 -17.09 -4.81 -20.19
C ALA A 499 -18.61 -4.93 -20.44
N ILE A 500 -19.07 -4.61 -21.66
CA ILE A 500 -20.48 -4.67 -22.04
C ILE A 500 -20.73 -5.69 -23.17
N PRO A 501 -21.93 -6.33 -23.21
CA PRO A 501 -22.26 -7.25 -24.27
C PRO A 501 -22.24 -6.56 -25.66
N LYS A 502 -21.75 -7.26 -26.69
CA LYS A 502 -21.67 -6.76 -28.07
C LYS A 502 -22.99 -6.16 -28.57
N ARG A 503 -24.13 -6.80 -28.26
CA ARG A 503 -25.45 -6.32 -28.65
C ARG A 503 -25.80 -4.95 -28.03
N THR A 504 -25.41 -4.73 -26.79
CA THR A 504 -25.61 -3.45 -26.09
C THR A 504 -24.74 -2.34 -26.70
N LEU A 505 -23.46 -2.65 -26.98
CA LEU A 505 -22.55 -1.71 -27.64
C LEU A 505 -23.05 -1.34 -29.04
N GLN A 506 -23.49 -2.31 -29.84
CA GLN A 506 -24.02 -2.05 -31.18
C GLN A 506 -25.26 -1.14 -31.16
N ARG A 507 -26.15 -1.32 -30.17
CA ARG A 507 -27.30 -0.44 -29.97
C ARG A 507 -26.87 1.00 -29.67
N ASP A 508 -25.90 1.17 -28.75
CA ASP A 508 -25.41 2.50 -28.38
C ASP A 508 -24.66 3.18 -29.53
N LEU A 509 -23.85 2.46 -30.31
CA LEU A 509 -23.22 2.96 -31.53
C LEU A 509 -24.27 3.41 -32.55
N SER A 510 -25.34 2.62 -32.75
CA SER A 510 -26.43 3.01 -33.65
C SER A 510 -27.15 4.30 -33.22
N VAL A 511 -27.35 4.49 -31.90
CA VAL A 511 -27.93 5.72 -31.34
C VAL A 511 -27.01 6.92 -31.61
N LEU A 512 -25.72 6.77 -31.32
CA LEU A 512 -24.72 7.83 -31.55
C LEU A 512 -24.56 8.19 -33.03
N GLN A 513 -24.65 7.20 -33.93
CA GLN A 513 -24.63 7.44 -35.38
C GLN A 513 -25.90 8.18 -35.87
N LYS A 514 -27.09 7.75 -35.40
CA LYS A 514 -28.36 8.42 -35.70
C LYS A 514 -28.40 9.86 -35.19
N ALA A 515 -27.81 10.10 -34.02
CA ALA A 515 -27.67 11.43 -33.43
C ALA A 515 -26.56 12.27 -34.08
N LYS A 516 -25.88 11.75 -35.11
CA LYS A 516 -24.76 12.42 -35.80
C LYS A 516 -23.63 12.83 -34.86
N VAL A 517 -23.42 12.08 -33.79
CA VAL A 517 -22.32 12.28 -32.82
C VAL A 517 -21.04 11.59 -33.29
N ILE A 518 -21.20 10.44 -33.96
CA ILE A 518 -20.09 9.66 -34.53
C ILE A 518 -20.47 9.19 -35.95
N ARG A 519 -19.44 8.92 -36.77
CA ARG A 519 -19.58 8.31 -38.10
C ARG A 519 -18.53 7.22 -38.26
N HIS A 520 -18.87 6.15 -38.98
CA HIS A 520 -17.93 5.09 -39.36
C HIS A 520 -17.63 5.24 -40.85
N GLU A 521 -16.36 5.35 -41.23
CA GLU A 521 -15.87 5.49 -42.60
C GLU A 521 -15.05 4.27 -42.99
N GLY A 522 -15.31 3.72 -44.15
CA GLY A 522 -14.63 2.52 -44.67
C GLY A 522 -15.38 1.23 -44.42
N SER A 523 -14.72 0.09 -44.60
CA SER A 523 -15.32 -1.23 -44.43
C SER A 523 -15.48 -1.63 -42.98
N ASP A 524 -16.40 -2.54 -42.66
CA ASP A 524 -16.64 -3.07 -41.29
C ASP A 524 -15.40 -3.70 -40.66
N LYS A 525 -14.42 -4.14 -41.44
CA LYS A 525 -13.21 -4.79 -40.97
C LYS A 525 -11.98 -3.88 -40.84
N SER A 526 -11.95 -2.78 -41.60
CA SER A 526 -10.79 -1.88 -41.69
C SER A 526 -11.15 -0.40 -41.69
N GLY A 527 -12.39 -0.06 -41.32
CA GLY A 527 -12.85 1.33 -41.26
C GLY A 527 -12.39 2.05 -40.00
N ILE A 528 -12.61 3.38 -40.03
CA ILE A 528 -12.29 4.26 -38.91
C ILE A 528 -13.56 4.95 -38.40
N TRP A 529 -13.60 5.17 -37.09
CA TRP A 529 -14.65 5.95 -36.47
C TRP A 529 -14.25 7.42 -36.40
N VAL A 530 -15.18 8.31 -36.74
CA VAL A 530 -14.99 9.76 -36.69
C VAL A 530 -15.98 10.34 -35.70
N VAL A 531 -15.50 11.14 -34.74
CA VAL A 531 -16.35 11.93 -33.84
C VAL A 531 -16.71 13.22 -34.55
N LEU A 532 -18.00 13.47 -34.66
CA LEU A 532 -18.54 14.71 -35.27
C LEU A 532 -18.73 15.73 -34.13
N GLU A 533 -17.95 16.82 -34.15
CA GLU A 533 -18.16 17.93 -33.21
C GLU A 533 -19.34 18.79 -33.70
N PRO A 534 -20.20 19.30 -32.81
CA PRO A 534 -21.21 20.26 -33.21
C PRO A 534 -20.51 21.51 -33.76
N TYR A 535 -20.88 21.92 -34.94
CA TYR A 535 -20.40 23.13 -35.58
C TYR A 535 -20.78 24.34 -34.72
N ASN A 536 -19.82 24.93 -34.03
CA ASN A 536 -19.98 26.20 -33.33
C ASN A 536 -19.70 27.32 -34.33
N SER A 537 -20.75 27.80 -34.96
CA SER A 537 -20.71 29.09 -35.63
C SER A 537 -20.81 30.20 -34.57
N LYS A 538 -19.66 30.67 -34.10
CA LYS A 538 -19.48 32.02 -33.58
C LYS A 538 -18.03 32.43 -33.86
N GLU A 539 -17.85 33.12 -34.96
CA GLU A 539 -17.07 34.34 -35.02
C GLU A 539 -17.99 35.53 -34.81
#